data_96f263ff906e5cdd31eba933dc3fbe8a
#
_entry.id   96f263ff906e5cdd31eba933dc3fbe8a
#
_cell.length_a   1.000
_cell.length_b   1.000
_cell.length_c   1.000
_cell.angle_alpha   90.00
_cell.angle_beta   90.00
_cell.angle_gamma   90.00
#
_symmetry.space_group_name_H-M   'P 1'
#
loop_
_entity.id
_entity.type
_entity.pdbx_description
1 polymer ?
#
loop_
_entity_poly.entity_id
_entity_poly.type
_entity_poly.pdbx_seq_one_letter_code
_entity_poly.pdbx_strand_id
1 'polypeptide(L)'
;KDQVSLIAGGKLLTPGDYLKAIALGADAVYVGTMALFAATHTQALKALPFEPPTQVAWYNGKLQHKFKVEQGAKNLANYINSCTLEMMEGIKALGKISLNEVNIDDLMSLDPLIAKATGIEPAYGCFL
;
A
#
# COMPACT_ATOMS: atom_id res chain seq x y z
N LYS A 1 8.28 18.69 13.12
CA LYS A 1 8.01 17.30 12.78
C LYS A 1 7.49 16.51 14.01
N ASP A 2 7.94 16.86 15.18
CA ASP A 2 7.62 16.12 16.42
C ASP A 2 6.21 16.33 16.99
N GLN A 3 5.36 17.11 16.33
CA GLN A 3 4.02 17.44 16.82
C GLN A 3 2.88 16.96 15.89
N VAL A 4 3.19 16.45 14.70
CA VAL A 4 2.18 16.05 13.71
C VAL A 4 2.61 14.76 13.03
N SER A 5 1.76 13.73 13.09
CA SER A 5 1.96 12.50 12.31
C SER A 5 1.46 12.67 10.89
N LEU A 6 2.22 12.16 9.94
CA LEU A 6 1.90 12.17 8.52
C LEU A 6 1.39 10.80 8.09
N ILE A 7 0.15 10.74 7.59
CA ILE A 7 -0.44 9.52 7.05
C ILE A 7 -0.55 9.66 5.52
N ALA A 8 0.14 8.80 4.79
CA ALA A 8 0.07 8.78 3.33
C ALA A 8 -1.07 7.88 2.85
N GLY A 9 -1.82 8.34 1.85
CA GLY A 9 -2.90 7.58 1.24
C GLY A 9 -3.15 7.95 -0.21
N GLY A 10 -3.84 7.09 -0.93
CA GLY A 10 -4.20 7.28 -2.33
C GLY A 10 -3.34 6.47 -3.29
N LYS A 11 -3.96 5.50 -3.96
CA LYS A 11 -3.33 4.62 -4.95
C LYS A 11 -2.08 3.85 -4.47
N LEU A 12 -1.93 3.67 -3.18
CA LEU A 12 -0.95 2.75 -2.63
C LEU A 12 -1.50 1.33 -2.80
N LEU A 13 -0.96 0.56 -3.72
CA LEU A 13 -1.54 -0.72 -4.14
C LEU A 13 -0.74 -1.92 -3.65
N THR A 14 0.56 -1.74 -3.46
CA THR A 14 1.48 -2.83 -3.12
C THR A 14 2.26 -2.52 -1.85
N PRO A 15 2.78 -3.55 -1.14
CA PRO A 15 3.70 -3.35 -0.01
C PRO A 15 4.92 -2.50 -0.34
N GLY A 16 5.43 -2.61 -1.58
CA GLY A 16 6.51 -1.73 -2.07
C GLY A 16 6.11 -0.25 -2.11
N ASP A 17 4.85 0.05 -2.45
CA ASP A 17 4.36 1.44 -2.39
C ASP A 17 4.24 1.94 -0.95
N TYR A 18 3.89 1.04 -0.01
CA TYR A 18 3.83 1.37 1.42
C TYR A 18 5.22 1.71 1.96
N LEU A 19 6.23 0.88 1.64
CA LEU A 19 7.62 1.12 2.03
C LEU A 19 8.16 2.43 1.44
N LYS A 20 7.86 2.72 0.17
CA LYS A 20 8.24 4.02 -0.46
C LYS A 20 7.61 5.20 0.27
N ALA A 21 6.33 5.12 0.62
CA ALA A 21 5.66 6.19 1.36
C ALA A 21 6.30 6.42 2.73
N ILE A 22 6.63 5.35 3.45
CA ILE A 22 7.34 5.41 4.73
C ILE A 22 8.74 6.00 4.54
N ALA A 23 9.49 5.53 3.53
CA ALA A 23 10.83 6.03 3.21
C ALA A 23 10.82 7.53 2.91
N LEU A 24 9.75 8.04 2.29
CA LEU A 24 9.55 9.47 2.03
C LEU A 24 9.13 10.27 3.28
N GLY A 25 8.97 9.61 4.42
CA GLY A 25 8.72 10.24 5.72
C GLY A 25 7.29 10.19 6.22
N ALA A 26 6.45 9.32 5.67
CA ALA A 26 5.15 9.04 6.27
C ALA A 26 5.33 8.19 7.54
N ASP A 27 4.55 8.49 8.58
CA ASP A 27 4.52 7.72 9.82
C ASP A 27 3.60 6.49 9.69
N ALA A 28 2.63 6.56 8.78
CA ALA A 28 1.72 5.45 8.47
C ALA A 28 1.17 5.55 7.04
N VAL A 29 0.59 4.47 6.56
CA VAL A 29 -0.11 4.42 5.28
C VAL A 29 -1.58 4.08 5.46
N TYR A 30 -2.43 4.67 4.65
CA TYR A 30 -3.86 4.40 4.60
C TYR A 30 -4.22 3.64 3.33
N VAL A 31 -4.75 2.43 3.50
CA VAL A 31 -5.07 1.52 2.39
C VAL A 31 -6.59 1.34 2.32
N GLY A 32 -7.21 1.81 1.25
CA GLY A 32 -8.65 1.69 1.02
C GLY A 32 -9.00 0.67 -0.06
N THR A 33 -8.69 0.99 -1.30
CA THR A 33 -9.10 0.20 -2.48
C THR A 33 -8.66 -1.25 -2.41
N MET A 34 -7.40 -1.52 -2.05
CA MET A 34 -6.89 -2.89 -2.00
C MET A 34 -7.48 -3.68 -0.83
N ALA A 35 -7.75 -3.05 0.30
CA ALA A 35 -8.44 -3.70 1.41
C ALA A 35 -9.87 -4.11 1.00
N LEU A 36 -10.58 -3.23 0.29
CA LEU A 36 -11.90 -3.53 -0.23
C LEU A 36 -11.88 -4.65 -1.28
N PHE A 37 -10.91 -4.64 -2.19
CA PHE A 37 -10.67 -5.73 -3.14
C PHE A 37 -10.38 -7.04 -2.43
N ALA A 38 -9.49 -7.04 -1.46
CA ALA A 38 -9.15 -8.22 -0.69
C ALA A 38 -10.37 -8.84 -0.02
N ALA A 39 -11.22 -8.03 0.60
CA ALA A 39 -12.43 -8.51 1.27
C ALA A 39 -13.46 -9.13 0.30
N THR A 40 -13.50 -8.66 -0.96
CA THR A 40 -14.62 -8.98 -1.87
C THR A 40 -14.27 -9.90 -3.05
N HIS A 41 -12.99 -10.04 -3.42
CA HIS A 41 -12.55 -10.65 -4.70
C HIS A 41 -12.96 -12.12 -4.89
N THR A 42 -13.18 -12.88 -3.82
CA THR A 42 -13.63 -14.28 -3.89
C THR A 42 -15.13 -14.44 -3.76
N GLN A 43 -15.85 -13.34 -3.56
CA GLN A 43 -17.29 -13.40 -3.35
C GLN A 43 -18.07 -13.24 -4.66
N ALA A 44 -19.34 -13.50 -4.66
CA ALA A 44 -20.26 -13.76 -5.78
C ALA A 44 -20.23 -12.79 -6.97
N LEU A 45 -19.48 -11.75 -6.84
CA LEU A 45 -19.08 -10.90 -7.95
C LEU A 45 -17.64 -11.27 -8.26
N LYS A 46 -17.46 -12.04 -9.27
CA LYS A 46 -16.19 -11.98 -9.98
C LYS A 46 -15.95 -10.50 -10.18
N ALA A 47 -15.02 -9.94 -9.42
CA ALA A 47 -14.73 -8.52 -9.49
C ALA A 47 -14.36 -8.23 -10.94
N LEU A 48 -15.35 -7.82 -11.71
CA LEU A 48 -15.10 -7.27 -13.02
C LEU A 48 -14.32 -5.99 -12.75
N PRO A 49 -13.27 -5.69 -13.51
CA PRO A 49 -12.46 -4.48 -13.27
C PRO A 49 -13.27 -3.20 -13.24
N PHE A 50 -14.52 -3.25 -13.67
CA PHE A 50 -15.43 -2.11 -13.82
C PHE A 50 -16.64 -2.14 -12.86
N GLU A 51 -16.90 -3.26 -12.18
CA GLU A 51 -17.89 -3.31 -11.11
C GLU A 51 -17.16 -3.00 -9.80
N PRO A 52 -17.37 -1.83 -9.21
CA PRO A 52 -16.67 -1.51 -8.00
C PRO A 52 -17.07 -2.48 -6.89
N PRO A 53 -16.12 -3.02 -6.13
CA PRO A 53 -16.35 -3.82 -4.94
C PRO A 53 -17.32 -3.17 -3.95
N THR A 54 -17.52 -1.87 -4.09
CA THR A 54 -18.49 -1.04 -3.38
C THR A 54 -19.91 -1.55 -3.46
N GLN A 55 -20.35 -2.15 -4.57
CA GLN A 55 -21.73 -2.68 -4.69
C GLN A 55 -22.00 -3.84 -3.73
N VAL A 56 -20.96 -4.52 -3.27
CA VAL A 56 -21.06 -5.63 -2.30
C VAL A 56 -20.86 -5.14 -0.87
N ALA A 57 -19.89 -4.26 -0.65
CA ALA A 57 -19.47 -3.85 0.69
C ALA A 57 -20.12 -2.54 1.17
N TRP A 58 -20.74 -1.78 0.27
CA TRP A 58 -21.41 -0.53 0.63
C TRP A 58 -22.79 -0.79 1.23
N TYR A 59 -23.18 -0.07 2.28
CA TYR A 59 -24.45 -0.25 2.97
C TYR A 59 -25.68 -0.03 2.07
N ASN A 60 -25.57 0.75 0.98
CA ASN A 60 -26.58 0.92 -0.07
C ASN A 60 -26.25 0.14 -1.35
N GLY A 61 -25.26 -0.72 -1.33
CA GLY A 61 -24.86 -1.51 -2.49
C GLY A 61 -25.96 -2.49 -2.91
N LYS A 62 -26.24 -2.58 -4.21
CA LYS A 62 -27.27 -3.46 -4.78
C LYS A 62 -27.06 -4.93 -4.43
N LEU A 63 -25.83 -5.31 -4.10
CA LEU A 63 -25.41 -6.69 -3.89
C LEU A 63 -24.95 -6.95 -2.44
N GLN A 64 -25.17 -5.99 -1.53
CA GLN A 64 -24.78 -6.13 -0.12
C GLN A 64 -25.33 -7.40 0.53
N HIS A 65 -26.54 -7.83 0.16
CA HIS A 65 -27.18 -9.05 0.68
C HIS A 65 -26.44 -10.34 0.30
N LYS A 66 -25.54 -10.28 -0.69
CA LYS A 66 -24.70 -11.41 -1.14
C LYS A 66 -23.35 -11.44 -0.42
N PHE A 67 -22.99 -10.38 0.30
CA PHE A 67 -21.72 -10.30 0.97
C PHE A 67 -21.66 -11.22 2.19
N LYS A 68 -20.68 -12.10 2.21
CA LYS A 68 -20.39 -12.99 3.34
C LYS A 68 -19.30 -12.36 4.18
N VAL A 69 -19.69 -11.79 5.31
CA VAL A 69 -18.79 -11.01 6.19
C VAL A 69 -17.61 -11.84 6.67
N GLU A 70 -17.85 -13.06 7.14
CA GLU A 70 -16.78 -13.94 7.63
C GLU A 70 -15.74 -14.27 6.56
N GLN A 71 -16.19 -14.53 5.33
CA GLN A 71 -15.28 -14.78 4.22
C GLN A 71 -14.50 -13.50 3.87
N GLY A 72 -15.16 -12.36 3.86
CA GLY A 72 -14.53 -11.07 3.63
C GLY A 72 -13.46 -10.75 4.68
N ALA A 73 -13.77 -10.97 5.94
CA ALA A 73 -12.85 -10.78 7.06
C ALA A 73 -11.61 -11.68 6.94
N LYS A 74 -11.82 -12.97 6.61
CA LYS A 74 -10.71 -13.91 6.38
C LYS A 74 -9.81 -13.48 5.22
N ASN A 75 -10.41 -13.07 4.11
CA ASN A 75 -9.67 -12.61 2.94
C ASN A 75 -8.86 -11.36 3.25
N LEU A 76 -9.46 -10.40 3.95
CA LEU A 76 -8.78 -9.18 4.36
C LEU A 76 -7.62 -9.45 5.33
N ALA A 77 -7.83 -10.33 6.30
CA ALA A 77 -6.77 -10.74 7.23
C ALA A 77 -5.59 -11.39 6.50
N ASN A 78 -5.87 -12.29 5.55
CA ASN A 78 -4.84 -12.91 4.72
C ASN A 78 -4.05 -11.87 3.91
N TYR A 79 -4.76 -10.90 3.32
CA TYR A 79 -4.13 -9.81 2.57
C TYR A 79 -3.20 -8.98 3.46
N ILE A 80 -3.66 -8.55 4.63
CA ILE A 80 -2.86 -7.76 5.58
C ILE A 80 -1.62 -8.55 6.01
N ASN A 81 -1.79 -9.82 6.36
CA ASN A 81 -0.67 -10.68 6.74
C ASN A 81 0.35 -10.83 5.60
N SER A 82 -0.11 -11.05 4.36
CA SER A 82 0.77 -11.13 3.20
C SER A 82 1.53 -9.84 2.95
N CYS A 83 0.85 -8.69 3.05
CA CYS A 83 1.51 -7.39 2.92
C CYS A 83 2.57 -7.18 4.01
N THR A 84 2.28 -7.58 5.25
CA THR A 84 3.23 -7.48 6.36
C THR A 84 4.47 -8.33 6.10
N LEU A 85 4.29 -9.58 5.67
CA LEU A 85 5.40 -10.47 5.33
C LEU A 85 6.27 -9.91 4.19
N GLU A 86 5.65 -9.42 3.13
CA GLU A 86 6.36 -8.83 2.00
C GLU A 86 7.13 -7.56 2.41
N MET A 87 6.54 -6.71 3.25
CA MET A 87 7.23 -5.54 3.80
C MET A 87 8.43 -5.96 4.66
N MET A 88 8.28 -6.99 5.49
CA MET A 88 9.38 -7.53 6.29
C MET A 88 10.54 -8.03 5.43
N GLU A 89 10.24 -8.74 4.34
CA GLU A 89 11.28 -9.18 3.40
C GLU A 89 11.94 -7.99 2.68
N GLY A 90 11.16 -6.96 2.30
CA GLY A 90 11.70 -5.72 1.75
C GLY A 90 12.67 -5.03 2.73
N ILE A 91 12.29 -4.89 3.99
CA ILE A 91 13.12 -4.29 5.04
C ILE A 91 14.42 -5.07 5.22
N LYS A 92 14.35 -6.40 5.25
CA LYS A 92 15.54 -7.27 5.34
C LYS A 92 16.45 -7.12 4.11
N ALA A 93 15.86 -7.00 2.91
CA ALA A 93 16.63 -6.78 1.68
C ALA A 93 17.40 -5.46 1.69
N LEU A 94 16.91 -4.46 2.42
CA LEU A 94 17.61 -3.20 2.68
C LEU A 94 18.69 -3.31 3.78
N GLY A 95 18.87 -4.50 4.37
CA GLY A 95 19.79 -4.70 5.48
C GLY A 95 19.30 -4.13 6.81
N LYS A 96 18.00 -3.90 6.95
CA LYS A 96 17.37 -3.31 8.14
C LYS A 96 16.54 -4.32 8.92
N ILE A 97 16.26 -4.01 10.17
CA ILE A 97 15.52 -4.89 11.08
C ILE A 97 14.18 -4.29 11.53
N SER A 98 13.93 -3.03 11.24
CA SER A 98 12.73 -2.30 11.66
C SER A 98 12.22 -1.37 10.58
N LEU A 99 10.89 -1.22 10.50
CA LEU A 99 10.24 -0.24 9.63
C LEU A 99 10.68 1.19 9.95
N ASN A 100 10.98 1.49 11.21
CA ASN A 100 11.41 2.81 11.66
C ASN A 100 12.82 3.20 11.14
N GLU A 101 13.58 2.25 10.63
CA GLU A 101 14.90 2.49 10.04
C GLU A 101 14.80 2.85 8.55
N VAL A 102 13.65 2.58 7.93
CA VAL A 102 13.40 2.89 6.52
C VAL A 102 13.30 4.40 6.35
N ASN A 103 14.10 4.93 5.42
CA ASN A 103 14.19 6.37 5.20
C ASN A 103 14.55 6.69 3.74
N ILE A 104 14.72 7.95 3.42
CA ILE A 104 14.93 8.43 2.04
C ILE A 104 16.20 7.86 1.39
N ASP A 105 17.22 7.50 2.17
CA ASP A 105 18.48 6.94 1.66
C ASP A 105 18.31 5.52 1.10
N ASP A 106 17.17 4.87 1.37
CA ASP A 106 16.81 3.57 0.80
C ASP A 106 16.17 3.66 -0.59
N LEU A 107 15.97 4.88 -1.08
CA LEU A 107 15.32 5.14 -2.36
C LEU A 107 16.32 5.64 -3.38
N MET A 108 16.13 5.20 -4.63
CA MET A 108 16.78 5.76 -5.80
C MET A 108 15.74 6.12 -6.85
N SER A 109 15.89 7.28 -7.46
CA SER A 109 14.98 7.74 -8.51
C SER A 109 15.52 7.43 -9.89
N LEU A 110 14.67 6.86 -10.74
CA LEU A 110 14.96 6.66 -12.17
C LEU A 110 14.63 7.90 -13.01
N ASP A 111 13.90 8.85 -12.43
CA ASP A 111 13.46 10.08 -13.09
C ASP A 111 14.17 11.30 -12.48
N PRO A 112 14.92 12.09 -13.28
CA PRO A 112 15.62 13.27 -12.79
C PRO A 112 14.71 14.34 -12.20
N LEU A 113 13.47 14.48 -12.70
CA LEU A 113 12.51 15.46 -12.17
C LEU A 113 12.00 15.02 -10.80
N ILE A 114 11.73 13.72 -10.63
CA ILE A 114 11.35 13.15 -9.34
C ILE A 114 12.52 13.28 -8.35
N ALA A 115 13.75 12.94 -8.76
CA ALA A 115 14.93 13.13 -7.92
C ALA A 115 15.03 14.56 -7.42
N LYS A 116 14.93 15.54 -8.31
CA LYS A 116 14.99 16.96 -7.98
C LYS A 116 13.84 17.42 -7.06
N ALA A 117 12.63 16.91 -7.29
CA ALA A 117 11.45 17.30 -6.53
C ALA A 117 11.42 16.72 -5.11
N THR A 118 11.93 15.49 -4.95
CA THR A 118 11.87 14.74 -3.69
C THR A 118 13.15 14.75 -2.88
N GLY A 119 14.28 15.10 -3.50
CA GLY A 119 15.61 14.99 -2.89
C GLY A 119 16.16 13.55 -2.86
N ILE A 120 15.49 12.61 -3.53
CA ILE A 120 15.98 11.23 -3.67
C ILE A 120 17.19 11.21 -4.60
N GLU A 121 18.18 10.39 -4.25
CA GLU A 121 19.35 10.20 -5.10
C GLU A 121 18.97 9.60 -6.46
N PRO A 122 19.47 10.13 -7.59
CA PRO A 122 19.24 9.53 -8.89
C PRO A 122 19.98 8.19 -9.02
N ALA A 123 19.30 7.16 -9.54
CA ALA A 123 19.86 5.81 -9.71
C ALA A 123 21.01 5.76 -10.72
N TYR A 124 21.01 6.68 -11.65
CA TYR A 124 22.10 6.90 -12.60
C TYR A 124 22.96 8.04 -12.05
N GLY A 125 23.99 7.68 -11.28
CA GLY A 125 24.91 8.66 -10.73
C GLY A 125 25.46 9.58 -11.82
N CYS A 126 25.54 10.84 -11.53
CA CYS A 126 26.24 11.94 -12.24
C CYS A 126 26.83 11.60 -13.63
N PHE A 127 25.99 11.25 -14.59
CA PHE A 127 26.35 11.25 -16.00
C PHE A 127 25.82 12.52 -16.70
N LEU A 128 25.86 13.63 -15.99
CA LEU A 128 25.65 14.96 -16.57
C LEU A 128 26.80 15.89 -16.14
#